data_0260800e6c84e1701bb06903b275d05a
#
_entry.id   0260800e6c84e1701bb06903b275d05a
#
_cell.length_a   1.000
_cell.length_b   1.000
_cell.length_c   1.000
_cell.angle_alpha   90.00
_cell.angle_beta   90.00
_cell.angle_gamma   90.00
#
_symmetry.space_group_name_H-M   'P 1'
#
loop_
_entity.id
_entity.type
_entity.pdbx_description
1 polymer ?
#
loop_
_entity_poly.entity_id
_entity_poly.type
_entity_poly.pdbx_seq_one_letter_code
_entity_poly.pdbx_strand_id
1 'polypeptide(L)'
;MMRLHFTLAALCLSFSAHAADKWEDKFRQLDELLPTPSAIRTASGAPGHQYWQQRADYTIRARLDEDKRNITATETITYHNNSPDQLGYLWLQLDQNLFRPDSDSATTATLSSREAWSKARNEEDGVRFEAMRAMLENPLFDGGVKITAVRGADGKPLAHFINKTMMRIDLPQPLKPGSRISFSVDFNYNVSNARVQGGARTGYEHFPDDKNDLFEIAHWFPRMAAYYDVYGWQHKQFLGNGEFTLEFGDYDVQLTVPGDHIVASTGVLQNPDAVLTSAQRDRLRQAKTSSKPVIIVTQKEAEAAEKQKATTTKTWHFKAKNVRDFAFATSRKFIWDAQGYKNAGTDMMAMSYYPKEGNPLWEMYSTQAIIHTIEQYNKYSFDYPYPVAISVNGPAGGMEYPMISFNGPRPNKDKKTGELTWSKRTKYGLIGVIIHEVGHNYYPMIINSDERQWTWMDEGLNSFVQMQAQNAWEENWPTMRGEPRLIAEYMRSKNQVPVMTNSESLLQFGNNAYAKPAAALTILRETVLGRELFDFAFKEYAQRWKFKRPTPSDFFRTMEDASGTDLDWFWRGWFYTTDAVDVSVDGITEYSVGTKNPEIEKAWKKAQKDGEPISVSAPSATRACRAASIPSRD
;
A
#
# COMPACT_ATOMS: atom_id res chain seq x y z
N MET A 1 43.17 -58.50 4.14
CA MET A 1 42.86 -57.10 3.68
C MET A 1 41.40 -56.88 3.37
N MET A 2 40.45 -57.39 4.15
CA MET A 2 39.02 -57.30 3.81
C MET A 2 38.11 -56.89 5.02
N ARG A 3 38.67 -56.34 6.06
CA ARG A 3 37.92 -55.85 7.23
C ARG A 3 37.99 -54.33 7.49
N LEU A 4 38.75 -53.58 6.67
CA LEU A 4 38.91 -52.13 6.85
C LEU A 4 37.95 -51.27 6.00
N HIS A 5 37.25 -51.87 5.02
CA HIS A 5 36.38 -51.12 4.11
C HIS A 5 34.91 -51.02 4.58
N PHE A 6 34.48 -51.86 5.52
CA PHE A 6 33.10 -51.80 6.04
C PHE A 6 32.87 -50.74 7.13
N THR A 7 33.94 -50.32 7.81
CA THR A 7 33.84 -49.33 8.90
C THR A 7 33.78 -47.88 8.37
N LEU A 8 34.33 -47.61 7.16
CA LEU A 8 34.29 -46.29 6.56
C LEU A 8 32.93 -45.98 5.88
N ALA A 9 32.23 -47.00 5.37
CA ALA A 9 30.90 -46.82 4.77
C ALA A 9 29.80 -46.56 5.81
N ALA A 10 29.95 -47.09 7.03
CA ALA A 10 29.02 -46.86 8.12
C ALA A 10 29.18 -45.46 8.76
N LEU A 11 30.37 -44.83 8.70
CA LEU A 11 30.60 -43.50 9.18
C LEU A 11 30.08 -42.40 8.23
N CYS A 12 30.01 -42.67 6.92
CA CYS A 12 29.48 -41.73 5.93
C CYS A 12 27.94 -41.68 5.91
N LEU A 13 27.24 -42.72 6.38
CA LEU A 13 25.78 -42.76 6.40
C LEU A 13 25.18 -42.11 7.65
N SER A 14 25.96 -41.93 8.71
CA SER A 14 25.49 -41.26 9.93
C SER A 14 25.55 -39.71 9.88
N PHE A 15 26.28 -39.14 8.92
CA PHE A 15 26.34 -37.69 8.74
C PHE A 15 25.29 -37.11 7.80
N SER A 16 24.59 -37.94 7.03
CA SER A 16 23.58 -37.47 6.07
C SER A 16 22.18 -37.28 6.70
N ALA A 17 21.95 -37.86 7.88
CA ALA A 17 20.63 -37.80 8.52
C ALA A 17 20.38 -36.52 9.34
N HIS A 18 21.40 -35.73 9.66
CA HIS A 18 21.26 -34.55 10.50
C HIS A 18 21.13 -33.21 9.74
N ALA A 19 21.30 -33.22 8.41
CA ALA A 19 21.19 -31.98 7.63
C ALA A 19 19.76 -31.70 7.10
N ALA A 20 18.90 -32.73 7.04
CA ALA A 20 17.52 -32.57 6.58
C ALA A 20 16.57 -32.01 7.64
N ASP A 21 16.85 -32.24 8.92
CA ASP A 21 15.94 -31.85 10.01
C ASP A 21 15.93 -30.35 10.38
N LYS A 22 16.96 -29.60 9.98
CA LYS A 22 17.08 -28.19 10.42
C LYS A 22 16.01 -27.26 9.85
N TRP A 23 15.46 -27.55 8.68
CA TRP A 23 14.43 -26.72 8.05
C TRP A 23 13.02 -27.04 8.54
N GLU A 24 12.80 -28.24 9.06
CA GLU A 24 11.52 -28.68 9.60
C GLU A 24 11.33 -28.33 11.08
N ASP A 25 12.37 -27.88 11.77
CA ASP A 25 12.29 -27.45 13.15
C ASP A 25 11.39 -26.22 13.31
N LYS A 26 10.19 -26.45 13.82
CA LYS A 26 9.17 -25.40 14.04
C LYS A 26 9.55 -24.41 15.15
N PHE A 27 10.51 -24.75 15.98
CA PHE A 27 11.01 -23.93 17.08
C PHE A 27 12.33 -23.22 16.79
N ARG A 28 12.84 -23.38 15.56
CA ARG A 28 14.05 -22.66 15.17
C ARG A 28 13.86 -21.15 15.28
N GLN A 29 14.82 -20.51 15.92
CA GLN A 29 14.78 -19.05 16.12
C GLN A 29 14.90 -18.33 14.77
N LEU A 30 14.08 -17.30 14.59
CA LEU A 30 14.06 -16.51 13.35
C LEU A 30 15.36 -15.75 13.17
N ASP A 31 16.00 -15.35 14.25
CA ASP A 31 17.26 -14.58 14.25
C ASP A 31 18.40 -15.30 13.49
N GLU A 32 18.36 -16.63 13.37
CA GLU A 32 19.25 -17.38 12.50
C GLU A 32 19.02 -17.14 10.99
N LEU A 33 17.83 -16.63 10.62
CA LEU A 33 17.44 -16.35 9.22
C LEU A 33 17.53 -14.86 8.89
N LEU A 34 17.48 -14.00 9.89
CA LEU A 34 17.55 -12.55 9.70
C LEU A 34 18.98 -12.11 9.38
N PRO A 35 19.15 -11.02 8.60
CA PRO A 35 20.46 -10.43 8.38
C PRO A 35 21.14 -10.06 9.72
N THR A 36 22.44 -10.35 9.82
CA THR A 36 23.21 -9.98 11.02
C THR A 36 23.14 -8.46 11.29
N PRO A 37 22.87 -8.03 12.51
CA PRO A 37 22.88 -6.61 12.85
C PRO A 37 24.23 -5.94 12.55
N SER A 38 24.17 -4.66 12.21
CA SER A 38 25.33 -3.88 11.78
C SER A 38 25.29 -2.44 12.30
N ALA A 39 26.32 -1.65 11.99
CA ALA A 39 26.33 -0.22 12.26
C ALA A 39 25.31 0.58 11.40
N ILE A 40 24.78 -0.03 10.34
CA ILE A 40 23.73 0.56 9.49
C ILE A 40 22.34 0.20 10.00
N ARG A 41 22.11 -1.07 10.39
CA ARG A 41 20.84 -1.61 10.91
C ARG A 41 21.11 -2.37 12.19
N THR A 42 20.61 -1.86 13.30
CA THR A 42 20.98 -2.35 14.64
C THR A 42 20.17 -3.59 15.06
N ALA A 43 20.62 -4.27 16.09
CA ALA A 43 19.90 -5.40 16.70
C ALA A 43 18.53 -4.99 17.28
N SER A 44 18.37 -3.73 17.69
CA SER A 44 17.07 -3.19 18.14
C SER A 44 16.10 -2.87 17.01
N GLY A 45 16.44 -3.16 15.76
CA GLY A 45 15.63 -2.78 14.59
C GLY A 45 15.66 -1.29 14.25
N ALA A 46 16.45 -0.48 14.96
CA ALA A 46 16.61 0.94 14.66
C ALA A 46 17.66 1.18 13.57
N PRO A 47 17.58 2.30 12.82
CA PRO A 47 18.67 2.72 11.97
C PRO A 47 19.90 3.03 12.82
N GLY A 48 21.07 2.51 12.44
CA GLY A 48 22.33 2.69 13.13
C GLY A 48 23.01 4.02 12.80
N HIS A 49 24.13 4.29 13.46
CA HIS A 49 24.87 5.55 13.29
C HIS A 49 25.55 5.69 11.92
N GLN A 50 25.66 4.61 11.13
CA GLN A 50 26.16 4.61 9.77
C GLN A 50 25.03 4.47 8.73
N TYR A 51 23.75 4.59 9.14
CA TYR A 51 22.64 4.57 8.21
C TYR A 51 22.74 5.74 7.23
N TRP A 52 22.59 5.43 5.97
CA TRP A 52 22.60 6.41 4.89
C TRP A 52 21.39 6.19 3.96
N GLN A 53 21.03 7.22 3.23
CA GLN A 53 19.94 7.20 2.26
C GLN A 53 20.22 8.20 1.15
N GLN A 54 19.97 7.82 -0.08
CA GLN A 54 20.10 8.69 -1.24
C GLN A 54 19.00 9.75 -1.25
N ARG A 55 19.19 10.76 -2.11
CA ARG A 55 18.23 11.83 -2.33
C ARG A 55 18.16 12.17 -3.82
N ALA A 56 16.95 12.41 -4.33
CA ALA A 56 16.72 12.84 -5.71
C ALA A 56 15.75 14.03 -5.76
N ASP A 57 16.24 15.20 -6.13
CA ASP A 57 15.43 16.41 -6.29
C ASP A 57 15.02 16.57 -7.75
N TYR A 58 13.79 17.04 -8.00
CA TYR A 58 13.21 17.14 -9.34
C TYR A 58 12.70 18.56 -9.64
N THR A 59 13.02 19.03 -10.84
CA THR A 59 12.34 20.17 -11.46
C THR A 59 11.70 19.69 -12.75
N ILE A 60 10.35 19.68 -12.81
CA ILE A 60 9.60 19.11 -13.94
C ILE A 60 8.73 20.18 -14.58
N ARG A 61 8.75 20.24 -15.91
CA ARG A 61 7.84 21.04 -16.73
C ARG A 61 7.10 20.11 -17.68
N ALA A 62 5.79 19.98 -17.48
CA ALA A 62 4.96 19.10 -18.28
C ALA A 62 3.78 19.84 -18.91
N ARG A 63 3.38 19.34 -20.07
CA ARG A 63 2.22 19.81 -20.81
C ARG A 63 1.33 18.64 -21.16
N LEU A 64 0.04 18.75 -20.84
CA LEU A 64 -1.01 17.85 -21.30
C LEU A 64 -1.64 18.41 -22.58
N ASP A 65 -1.58 17.64 -23.66
CA ASP A 65 -2.39 17.82 -24.86
C ASP A 65 -3.65 16.94 -24.69
N GLU A 66 -4.77 17.56 -24.33
CA GLU A 66 -6.02 16.84 -24.04
C GLU A 66 -6.55 16.12 -25.28
N ASP A 67 -6.50 16.78 -26.45
CA ASP A 67 -7.06 16.21 -27.68
C ASP A 67 -6.29 14.97 -28.15
N LYS A 68 -4.98 15.00 -27.99
CA LYS A 68 -4.11 13.84 -28.28
C LYS A 68 -3.97 12.87 -27.12
N ARG A 69 -4.42 13.27 -25.93
CA ARG A 69 -4.20 12.52 -24.69
C ARG A 69 -2.73 12.15 -24.50
N ASN A 70 -1.88 13.15 -24.63
CA ASN A 70 -0.43 13.00 -24.62
C ASN A 70 0.20 13.96 -23.59
N ILE A 71 1.21 13.46 -22.88
CA ILE A 71 2.06 14.28 -22.02
C ILE A 71 3.42 14.43 -22.67
N THR A 72 3.88 15.67 -22.76
CA THR A 72 5.26 16.02 -23.12
C THR A 72 5.90 16.75 -21.96
N ALA A 73 7.10 16.35 -21.56
CA ALA A 73 7.76 16.93 -20.41
C ALA A 73 9.29 16.97 -20.55
N THR A 74 9.86 17.90 -19.80
CA THR A 74 11.29 17.95 -19.49
C THR A 74 11.44 17.93 -17.98
N GLU A 75 12.32 17.08 -17.47
CA GLU A 75 12.72 17.08 -16.08
C GLU A 75 14.22 17.31 -15.91
N THR A 76 14.57 17.94 -14.82
CA THR A 76 15.96 18.01 -14.33
C THR A 76 16.00 17.29 -12.99
N ILE A 77 16.86 16.29 -12.89
CA ILE A 77 17.08 15.50 -11.69
C ILE A 77 18.42 15.89 -11.08
N THR A 78 18.43 16.21 -9.80
CA THR A 78 19.66 16.35 -9.01
C THR A 78 19.75 15.18 -8.04
N TYR A 79 20.67 14.26 -8.30
CA TYR A 79 20.88 13.07 -7.50
C TYR A 79 22.06 13.25 -6.56
N HIS A 80 21.86 12.96 -5.28
CA HIS A 80 22.85 13.06 -4.22
C HIS A 80 23.30 11.65 -3.81
N ASN A 81 24.58 11.37 -3.95
CA ASN A 81 25.17 10.11 -3.51
C ASN A 81 25.61 10.22 -2.04
N ASN A 82 24.76 9.83 -1.14
CA ASN A 82 25.02 9.77 0.30
C ASN A 82 25.55 8.41 0.76
N SER A 83 25.71 7.44 -0.17
CA SER A 83 26.28 6.13 0.13
C SER A 83 27.81 6.21 0.30
N PRO A 84 28.42 5.20 0.90
CA PRO A 84 29.88 5.06 0.94
C PRO A 84 30.47 4.65 -0.42
N ASP A 85 29.63 4.34 -1.41
CA ASP A 85 30.04 3.75 -2.67
C ASP A 85 30.25 4.80 -3.75
N GLN A 86 31.14 4.50 -4.70
CA GLN A 86 31.33 5.27 -5.92
C GLN A 86 30.45 4.72 -7.03
N LEU A 87 29.56 5.54 -7.59
CA LEU A 87 28.57 5.11 -8.58
C LEU A 87 29.04 5.45 -10.01
N GLY A 88 29.25 4.42 -10.84
CA GLY A 88 29.63 4.58 -12.24
C GLY A 88 28.44 4.77 -13.19
N TYR A 89 27.23 4.49 -12.72
CA TYR A 89 25.97 4.58 -13.47
C TYR A 89 24.81 4.83 -12.54
N LEU A 90 23.68 5.27 -13.11
CA LEU A 90 22.42 5.48 -12.43
C LEU A 90 21.33 4.63 -13.09
N TRP A 91 20.30 4.25 -12.30
CA TRP A 91 19.11 3.60 -12.82
C TRP A 91 17.87 4.47 -12.61
N LEU A 92 17.02 4.55 -13.64
CA LEU A 92 15.71 5.16 -13.59
C LEU A 92 14.62 4.14 -13.91
N GLN A 93 13.48 4.31 -13.25
CA GLN A 93 12.25 3.54 -13.51
C GLN A 93 11.43 4.25 -14.60
N LEU A 94 10.97 3.50 -15.59
CA LEU A 94 10.12 3.94 -16.69
C LEU A 94 8.80 3.16 -16.63
N ASP A 95 8.01 3.35 -15.57
CA ASP A 95 6.88 2.48 -15.28
C ASP A 95 5.77 2.55 -16.33
N GLN A 96 5.63 3.67 -17.06
CA GLN A 96 4.73 3.77 -18.22
C GLN A 96 5.04 2.75 -19.33
N ASN A 97 6.26 2.20 -19.36
CA ASN A 97 6.60 1.13 -20.30
C ASN A 97 5.85 -0.18 -20.04
N LEU A 98 5.13 -0.29 -18.92
CA LEU A 98 4.12 -1.33 -18.69
C LEU A 98 3.07 -1.37 -19.82
N PHE A 99 2.72 -0.19 -20.36
CA PHE A 99 1.72 -0.04 -21.43
C PHE A 99 2.31 -0.13 -22.85
N ARG A 100 3.53 -0.59 -23.00
CA ARG A 100 4.11 -0.92 -24.32
C ARG A 100 3.56 -2.27 -24.80
N PRO A 101 3.33 -2.44 -26.11
CA PRO A 101 2.91 -3.73 -26.67
C PRO A 101 3.88 -4.89 -26.39
N ASP A 102 5.18 -4.59 -26.29
CA ASP A 102 6.25 -5.53 -26.03
C ASP A 102 6.69 -5.59 -24.54
N SER A 103 5.88 -5.05 -23.63
CA SER A 103 6.20 -5.08 -22.19
C SER A 103 6.23 -6.51 -21.65
N ASP A 104 7.05 -6.75 -20.61
CA ASP A 104 7.09 -8.06 -19.97
C ASP A 104 5.74 -8.43 -19.36
N SER A 105 5.02 -7.47 -18.79
CA SER A 105 3.65 -7.67 -18.30
C SER A 105 2.70 -8.13 -19.41
N ALA A 106 2.76 -7.53 -20.61
CA ALA A 106 1.92 -7.92 -21.72
C ALA A 106 2.26 -9.32 -22.27
N THR A 107 3.57 -9.65 -22.32
CA THR A 107 4.04 -10.91 -22.89
C THR A 107 3.95 -12.09 -21.94
N THR A 108 4.01 -11.85 -20.61
CA THR A 108 3.89 -12.90 -19.58
C THR A 108 2.47 -13.09 -19.05
N ALA A 109 1.53 -12.20 -19.39
CA ALA A 109 0.14 -12.32 -18.97
C ALA A 109 -0.47 -13.62 -19.50
N THR A 110 -0.90 -14.49 -18.60
CA THR A 110 -1.58 -15.73 -18.96
C THR A 110 -3.06 -15.48 -19.26
N LEU A 111 -3.60 -16.24 -20.23
CA LEU A 111 -5.05 -16.22 -20.54
C LEU A 111 -5.90 -16.56 -19.30
N SER A 112 -5.41 -17.42 -18.43
CA SER A 112 -6.09 -17.83 -17.20
C SER A 112 -6.33 -16.67 -16.22
N SER A 113 -5.45 -15.68 -16.12
CA SER A 113 -5.68 -14.50 -15.28
C SER A 113 -6.77 -13.58 -15.88
N ARG A 114 -6.87 -13.51 -17.19
CA ARG A 114 -7.94 -12.79 -17.92
C ARG A 114 -9.28 -13.51 -17.83
N GLU A 115 -9.28 -14.85 -17.95
CA GLU A 115 -10.48 -15.68 -17.76
C GLU A 115 -10.99 -15.67 -16.31
N ALA A 116 -10.10 -15.71 -15.32
CA ALA A 116 -10.49 -15.62 -13.91
C ALA A 116 -11.15 -14.27 -13.59
N TRP A 117 -10.69 -13.17 -14.19
CA TRP A 117 -11.31 -11.86 -14.08
C TRP A 117 -12.69 -11.78 -14.76
N SER A 118 -12.88 -12.45 -15.90
CA SER A 118 -14.16 -12.48 -16.59
C SER A 118 -15.17 -13.38 -15.86
N LYS A 119 -14.74 -14.54 -15.35
CA LYS A 119 -15.58 -15.47 -14.57
C LYS A 119 -15.99 -14.90 -13.20
N ALA A 120 -15.12 -14.16 -12.53
CA ALA A 120 -15.46 -13.52 -11.25
C ALA A 120 -16.57 -12.45 -11.37
N ARG A 121 -16.91 -12.03 -12.55
CA ARG A 121 -17.94 -11.01 -12.78
C ARG A 121 -19.27 -11.51 -13.32
N ASN A 122 -19.34 -12.66 -14.00
CA ASN A 122 -20.59 -13.29 -14.42
C ASN A 122 -20.35 -14.75 -14.83
N GLU A 123 -20.84 -15.69 -14.07
CA GLU A 123 -20.69 -17.13 -14.33
C GLU A 123 -21.50 -17.67 -15.53
N GLU A 124 -22.42 -16.89 -16.10
CA GLU A 124 -23.36 -17.44 -17.07
C GLU A 124 -23.11 -17.09 -18.57
N ASP A 125 -22.29 -16.07 -18.92
CA ASP A 125 -22.34 -15.54 -20.29
C ASP A 125 -21.00 -15.27 -21.00
N GLY A 126 -20.00 -16.10 -20.90
CA GLY A 126 -18.82 -15.99 -21.76
C GLY A 126 -18.06 -14.64 -21.70
N VAL A 127 -17.15 -14.41 -22.62
CA VAL A 127 -16.36 -13.17 -22.70
C VAL A 127 -17.25 -12.02 -23.21
N ARG A 128 -17.43 -10.97 -22.41
CA ARG A 128 -18.16 -9.78 -22.84
C ARG A 128 -17.50 -9.13 -24.05
N PHE A 129 -18.32 -8.60 -24.98
CA PHE A 129 -17.84 -7.90 -26.17
C PHE A 129 -16.84 -6.78 -25.84
N GLU A 130 -17.05 -6.04 -24.76
CA GLU A 130 -16.13 -4.99 -24.27
C GLU A 130 -14.77 -5.54 -23.82
N ALA A 131 -14.75 -6.70 -23.18
CA ALA A 131 -13.50 -7.37 -22.81
C ALA A 131 -12.77 -7.91 -24.04
N MET A 132 -13.50 -8.45 -25.01
CA MET A 132 -12.95 -8.91 -26.29
C MET A 132 -12.42 -7.74 -27.11
N ARG A 133 -13.12 -6.62 -27.13
CA ARG A 133 -12.67 -5.38 -27.77
C ARG A 133 -11.39 -4.85 -27.11
N ALA A 134 -11.33 -4.80 -25.78
CA ALA A 134 -10.12 -4.44 -25.05
C ALA A 134 -8.93 -5.36 -25.37
N MET A 135 -9.16 -6.66 -25.52
CA MET A 135 -8.12 -7.62 -25.92
C MET A 135 -7.59 -7.36 -27.35
N LEU A 136 -8.42 -6.85 -28.24
CA LEU A 136 -8.03 -6.52 -29.62
C LEU A 136 -7.39 -5.14 -29.75
N GLU A 137 -7.83 -4.17 -28.95
CA GLU A 137 -7.33 -2.80 -28.98
C GLU A 137 -6.06 -2.60 -28.15
N ASN A 138 -5.87 -3.34 -27.06
CA ASN A 138 -4.71 -3.25 -26.18
C ASN A 138 -3.35 -3.45 -26.90
N PRO A 139 -3.18 -4.45 -27.79
CA PRO A 139 -1.91 -4.66 -28.47
C PRO A 139 -1.49 -3.53 -29.41
N LEU A 140 -2.43 -2.66 -29.80
CA LEU A 140 -2.19 -1.53 -30.71
C LEU A 140 -1.87 -0.23 -29.98
N PHE A 141 -2.12 -0.17 -28.67
CA PHE A 141 -1.85 1.02 -27.87
C PHE A 141 -0.40 1.03 -27.40
N ASP A 142 0.34 2.09 -27.72
CA ASP A 142 1.68 2.34 -27.21
C ASP A 142 1.64 3.51 -26.21
N GLY A 143 1.56 3.17 -24.92
CA GLY A 143 1.62 4.09 -23.79
C GLY A 143 3.01 4.22 -23.18
N GLY A 144 4.03 3.59 -23.78
CA GLY A 144 5.40 3.64 -23.28
C GLY A 144 6.03 5.03 -23.38
N VAL A 145 6.92 5.32 -22.43
CA VAL A 145 7.70 6.56 -22.42
C VAL A 145 8.68 6.57 -23.60
N LYS A 146 8.66 7.65 -24.35
CA LYS A 146 9.61 7.95 -25.44
C LYS A 146 10.62 8.97 -24.94
N ILE A 147 11.80 8.50 -24.57
CA ILE A 147 12.93 9.35 -24.18
C ILE A 147 13.48 9.98 -25.45
N THR A 148 13.46 11.32 -25.54
CA THR A 148 13.95 12.06 -26.70
C THR A 148 15.33 12.65 -26.49
N ALA A 149 15.73 12.88 -25.23
CA ALA A 149 17.10 13.27 -24.89
C ALA A 149 17.40 12.99 -23.42
N VAL A 150 18.67 12.66 -23.14
CA VAL A 150 19.27 12.62 -21.80
C VAL A 150 20.56 13.44 -21.87
N ARG A 151 20.67 14.51 -21.05
CA ARG A 151 21.82 15.45 -21.10
C ARG A 151 22.35 15.72 -19.70
N GLY A 152 23.67 15.81 -19.59
CA GLY A 152 24.32 16.31 -18.39
C GLY A 152 24.08 17.81 -18.17
N ALA A 153 24.52 18.35 -17.03
CA ALA A 153 24.39 19.75 -16.70
C ALA A 153 25.15 20.69 -17.69
N ASP A 154 26.15 20.16 -18.41
CA ASP A 154 26.89 20.85 -19.47
C ASP A 154 26.16 20.81 -20.83
N GLY A 155 24.96 20.25 -20.89
CA GLY A 155 24.14 20.11 -22.09
C GLY A 155 24.54 18.96 -23.01
N LYS A 156 25.63 18.24 -22.73
CA LYS A 156 26.09 17.13 -23.57
C LYS A 156 25.23 15.88 -23.35
N PRO A 157 25.02 15.08 -24.40
CA PRO A 157 24.31 13.81 -24.28
C PRO A 157 25.00 12.87 -23.27
N LEU A 158 24.20 12.19 -22.46
CA LEU A 158 24.66 11.08 -21.61
C LEU A 158 24.33 9.74 -22.30
N ALA A 159 25.29 8.83 -22.26
CA ALA A 159 25.10 7.46 -22.73
C ALA A 159 24.06 6.76 -21.85
N HIS A 160 23.06 6.17 -22.48
CA HIS A 160 22.00 5.46 -21.78
C HIS A 160 21.45 4.32 -22.63
N PHE A 161 20.84 3.34 -21.98
CA PHE A 161 20.05 2.32 -22.65
C PHE A 161 18.79 1.99 -21.85
N ILE A 162 17.74 1.60 -22.56
CA ILE A 162 16.45 1.25 -21.99
C ILE A 162 16.26 -0.26 -22.09
N ASN A 163 16.00 -0.89 -20.94
CA ASN A 163 15.62 -2.28 -20.84
C ASN A 163 14.21 -2.36 -20.25
N LYS A 164 13.21 -2.42 -21.11
CA LYS A 164 11.77 -2.49 -20.71
C LYS A 164 11.39 -1.31 -19.81
N THR A 165 11.09 -1.56 -18.52
CA THR A 165 10.68 -0.54 -17.54
C THR A 165 11.85 0.09 -16.80
N MET A 166 13.09 -0.17 -17.21
CA MET A 166 14.28 0.39 -16.57
C MET A 166 15.17 1.10 -17.61
N MET A 167 15.74 2.24 -17.22
CA MET A 167 16.76 2.96 -18.00
C MET A 167 18.03 3.11 -17.18
N ARG A 168 19.16 2.69 -17.74
CA ARG A 168 20.49 2.94 -17.18
C ARG A 168 21.13 4.13 -17.86
N ILE A 169 21.74 5.01 -17.07
CA ILE A 169 22.57 6.12 -17.54
C ILE A 169 24.00 5.88 -17.09
N ASP A 170 24.93 5.79 -18.04
CA ASP A 170 26.35 5.67 -17.73
C ASP A 170 26.95 7.06 -17.47
N LEU A 171 27.65 7.20 -16.36
CA LEU A 171 28.22 8.48 -15.95
C LEU A 171 29.60 8.68 -16.60
N PRO A 172 29.89 9.88 -17.20
CA PRO A 172 31.22 10.19 -17.79
C PRO A 172 32.35 10.10 -16.75
N GLN A 173 32.03 10.40 -15.50
CA GLN A 173 32.90 10.26 -14.34
C GLN A 173 32.09 9.63 -13.20
N PRO A 174 32.66 8.67 -12.47
CA PRO A 174 31.95 8.06 -11.35
C PRO A 174 31.60 9.09 -10.27
N LEU A 175 30.38 9.02 -9.76
CA LEU A 175 29.86 9.89 -8.71
C LEU A 175 30.37 9.42 -7.34
N LYS A 176 31.25 10.21 -6.73
CA LYS A 176 31.89 9.90 -5.43
C LYS A 176 30.88 10.01 -4.26
N PRO A 177 31.17 9.33 -3.14
CA PRO A 177 30.46 9.57 -1.87
C PRO A 177 30.38 11.06 -1.52
N GLY A 178 29.23 11.50 -1.02
CA GLY A 178 28.95 12.89 -0.65
C GLY A 178 28.85 13.88 -1.82
N SER A 179 28.95 13.40 -3.06
CA SER A 179 28.83 14.24 -4.26
C SER A 179 27.41 14.19 -4.87
N ARG A 180 27.13 15.13 -5.76
CA ARG A 180 25.86 15.17 -6.50
C ARG A 180 26.08 15.36 -7.99
N ILE A 181 25.10 14.93 -8.78
CA ILE A 181 25.06 15.15 -10.22
C ILE A 181 23.68 15.68 -10.62
N SER A 182 23.64 16.59 -11.60
CA SER A 182 22.40 17.04 -12.22
C SER A 182 22.38 16.68 -13.68
N PHE A 183 21.26 16.20 -14.17
CA PHE A 183 21.04 15.86 -15.58
C PHE A 183 19.58 16.10 -15.94
N SER A 184 19.28 16.22 -17.24
CA SER A 184 17.93 16.40 -17.73
C SER A 184 17.49 15.24 -18.62
N VAL A 185 16.17 14.97 -18.60
CA VAL A 185 15.50 14.00 -19.46
C VAL A 185 14.33 14.68 -20.15
N ASP A 186 14.29 14.62 -21.48
CA ASP A 186 13.14 15.03 -22.29
C ASP A 186 12.36 13.79 -22.71
N PHE A 187 11.05 13.80 -22.50
CA PHE A 187 10.23 12.64 -22.79
C PHE A 187 8.78 13.00 -23.16
N ASN A 188 8.09 12.04 -23.78
CA ASN A 188 6.66 12.10 -24.00
C ASN A 188 6.05 10.68 -23.96
N TYR A 189 4.73 10.61 -23.74
CA TYR A 189 4.00 9.35 -23.85
C TYR A 189 2.49 9.61 -24.05
N ASN A 190 1.78 8.59 -24.55
CA ASN A 190 0.33 8.62 -24.69
C ASN A 190 -0.34 8.13 -23.40
N VAL A 191 -1.28 8.91 -22.88
CA VAL A 191 -2.04 8.56 -21.67
C VAL A 191 -3.01 7.43 -21.98
N SER A 192 -2.95 6.35 -21.19
CA SER A 192 -3.81 5.18 -21.34
C SER A 192 -5.27 5.49 -21.00
N ASN A 193 -6.20 4.83 -21.66
CA ASN A 193 -7.59 4.78 -21.20
C ASN A 193 -7.68 3.79 -20.04
N ALA A 194 -7.96 4.27 -18.85
CA ALA A 194 -7.95 3.46 -17.62
C ALA A 194 -8.97 2.29 -17.66
N ARG A 195 -10.05 2.43 -18.40
CA ARG A 195 -11.06 1.36 -18.55
C ARG A 195 -10.71 0.32 -19.62
N VAL A 196 -9.89 0.68 -20.59
CA VAL A 196 -9.52 -0.18 -21.74
C VAL A 196 -8.21 -0.89 -21.52
N GLN A 197 -7.14 -0.14 -21.21
CA GLN A 197 -5.81 -0.73 -21.03
C GLN A 197 -5.64 -1.41 -19.67
N GLY A 198 -6.51 -1.13 -18.70
CA GLY A 198 -6.38 -1.67 -17.34
C GLY A 198 -5.19 -1.05 -16.59
N GLY A 199 -4.79 -1.68 -15.47
CA GLY A 199 -3.61 -1.22 -14.73
C GLY A 199 -3.79 0.05 -13.90
N ALA A 200 -4.97 0.40 -13.63
CA ALA A 200 -5.66 1.33 -12.73
C ALA A 200 -4.87 2.36 -11.87
N ARG A 201 -3.55 2.56 -12.09
CA ARG A 201 -2.75 3.55 -11.33
C ARG A 201 -2.70 4.91 -12.00
N THR A 202 -2.98 4.95 -13.30
CA THR A 202 -2.88 6.16 -14.14
C THR A 202 -3.80 6.01 -15.36
N GLY A 203 -4.15 7.11 -15.98
CA GLY A 203 -4.90 7.10 -17.22
C GLY A 203 -5.96 8.19 -17.28
N TYR A 204 -6.78 8.12 -18.31
CA TYR A 204 -7.95 8.98 -18.41
C TYR A 204 -9.25 8.19 -18.36
N GLU A 205 -10.28 8.84 -17.87
CA GLU A 205 -11.68 8.41 -17.99
C GLU A 205 -12.42 9.35 -18.95
N HIS A 206 -13.06 8.77 -19.96
CA HIS A 206 -13.91 9.52 -20.90
C HIS A 206 -15.37 9.49 -20.46
N PHE A 207 -16.01 10.65 -20.40
CA PHE A 207 -17.42 10.80 -20.10
C PHE A 207 -18.19 11.01 -21.42
N PRO A 208 -18.88 9.98 -21.96
CA PRO A 208 -19.48 10.04 -23.28
C PRO A 208 -20.67 11.03 -23.37
N ASP A 209 -21.37 11.27 -22.25
CA ASP A 209 -22.56 12.15 -22.20
C ASP A 209 -22.19 13.62 -22.49
N ASP A 210 -21.03 14.07 -22.04
CA ASP A 210 -20.57 15.46 -22.18
C ASP A 210 -19.24 15.60 -22.95
N LYS A 211 -18.65 14.47 -23.36
CA LYS A 211 -17.41 14.37 -24.16
C LYS A 211 -16.21 15.04 -23.49
N ASN A 212 -16.15 14.99 -22.17
CA ASN A 212 -15.04 15.46 -21.37
C ASN A 212 -14.21 14.30 -20.84
N ASP A 213 -12.96 14.58 -20.51
CA ASP A 213 -12.04 13.62 -19.93
C ASP A 213 -11.64 14.06 -18.52
N LEU A 214 -11.38 13.08 -17.68
CA LEU A 214 -10.73 13.23 -16.38
C LEU A 214 -9.42 12.45 -16.43
N PHE A 215 -8.32 13.08 -16.09
CA PHE A 215 -6.98 12.52 -16.10
C PHE A 215 -6.50 12.30 -14.67
N GLU A 216 -6.05 11.07 -14.35
CA GLU A 216 -5.25 10.72 -13.19
C GLU A 216 -3.86 10.33 -13.68
N ILE A 217 -2.85 11.09 -13.32
CA ILE A 217 -1.52 10.99 -13.89
C ILE A 217 -0.51 10.66 -12.78
N ALA A 218 -0.02 9.43 -12.85
CA ALA A 218 0.93 8.87 -11.90
C ALA A 218 1.89 7.90 -12.60
N HIS A 219 3.01 7.56 -11.97
CA HIS A 219 4.09 6.75 -12.58
C HIS A 219 4.53 7.33 -13.94
N TRP A 220 4.49 8.65 -14.09
CA TRP A 220 4.38 9.34 -15.36
C TRP A 220 5.69 9.96 -15.87
N PHE A 221 6.70 10.05 -15.04
CA PHE A 221 8.01 10.59 -15.36
C PHE A 221 9.11 9.58 -15.03
N PRO A 222 10.28 9.63 -15.67
CA PRO A 222 11.43 8.81 -15.30
C PRO A 222 11.85 9.06 -13.86
N ARG A 223 11.79 8.05 -12.98
CA ARG A 223 12.06 8.18 -11.54
C ARG A 223 13.35 7.49 -11.15
N MET A 224 14.19 8.13 -10.33
CA MET A 224 15.39 7.48 -9.81
C MET A 224 15.04 6.21 -9.06
N ALA A 225 15.60 5.09 -9.47
CA ALA A 225 15.54 3.86 -8.72
C ALA A 225 16.26 4.02 -7.37
N ALA A 226 15.79 3.31 -6.36
CA ALA A 226 16.45 3.34 -5.06
C ALA A 226 17.83 2.65 -5.11
N TYR A 227 18.80 3.25 -4.42
CA TYR A 227 20.09 2.62 -4.13
C TYR A 227 20.29 2.60 -2.62
N TYR A 228 20.38 1.41 -2.02
CA TYR A 228 20.43 1.26 -0.59
C TYR A 228 21.25 0.05 -0.12
N ASP A 229 21.55 -0.01 1.15
CA ASP A 229 22.50 -0.92 1.79
C ASP A 229 22.19 -2.42 1.64
N VAL A 230 20.91 -2.79 1.41
CA VAL A 230 20.51 -4.21 1.37
C VAL A 230 20.70 -4.84 -0.02
N TYR A 231 20.27 -4.14 -1.08
CA TYR A 231 20.28 -4.67 -2.45
C TYR A 231 21.13 -3.85 -3.42
N GLY A 232 21.70 -2.72 -3.00
CA GLY A 232 22.26 -1.77 -3.94
C GLY A 232 21.15 -1.15 -4.80
N TRP A 233 21.30 -1.13 -6.13
CA TRP A 233 20.27 -0.65 -7.03
C TRP A 233 19.04 -1.57 -7.06
N GLN A 234 17.86 -1.02 -6.73
CA GLN A 234 16.59 -1.68 -6.95
C GLN A 234 16.13 -1.44 -8.41
N HIS A 235 16.64 -2.27 -9.31
CA HIS A 235 16.38 -2.17 -10.76
C HIS A 235 15.53 -3.33 -11.31
N LYS A 236 14.70 -3.91 -10.45
CA LYS A 236 13.73 -4.93 -10.82
C LYS A 236 12.70 -4.34 -11.80
N GLN A 237 12.36 -5.10 -12.86
CA GLN A 237 11.33 -4.71 -13.81
C GLN A 237 9.97 -4.52 -13.11
N PHE A 238 9.19 -3.53 -13.56
CA PHE A 238 7.83 -3.33 -13.09
C PHE A 238 6.87 -4.15 -13.95
N LEU A 239 6.17 -5.08 -13.34
CA LEU A 239 5.20 -5.96 -14.01
C LEU A 239 3.75 -5.64 -13.62
N GLY A 240 3.53 -4.61 -12.81
CA GLY A 240 2.21 -4.15 -12.38
C GLY A 240 1.92 -4.33 -10.89
N ASN A 241 2.81 -5.01 -10.16
CA ASN A 241 2.72 -5.17 -8.71
C ASN A 241 4.03 -4.70 -8.04
N GLY A 242 3.95 -4.26 -6.78
CA GLY A 242 5.10 -3.75 -6.05
C GLY A 242 5.60 -2.44 -6.66
N GLU A 243 4.95 -1.35 -6.35
CA GLU A 243 4.99 -0.13 -7.15
C GLU A 243 6.14 0.78 -6.81
N PHE A 244 6.45 0.92 -5.52
CA PHE A 244 7.32 1.97 -5.04
C PHE A 244 8.60 1.43 -4.41
N THR A 245 9.72 1.82 -4.96
CA THR A 245 11.03 1.76 -4.31
C THR A 245 11.83 2.95 -4.84
N LEU A 246 11.61 4.11 -4.23
CA LEU A 246 12.05 5.42 -4.71
C LEU A 246 12.79 6.18 -3.61
N GLU A 247 13.51 7.23 -3.98
CA GLU A 247 14.23 8.09 -3.05
C GLU A 247 13.43 9.35 -2.71
N PHE A 248 13.60 9.86 -1.49
CA PHE A 248 13.04 11.16 -1.13
C PHE A 248 13.77 12.31 -1.81
N GLY A 249 13.04 13.37 -2.07
CA GLY A 249 13.57 14.62 -2.61
C GLY A 249 12.57 15.76 -2.57
N ASP A 250 12.99 16.91 -3.06
CA ASP A 250 12.13 18.07 -3.26
C ASP A 250 11.69 18.14 -4.71
N TYR A 251 10.45 18.53 -4.92
CA TYR A 251 9.84 18.64 -6.24
C TYR A 251 9.38 20.07 -6.52
N ASP A 252 9.75 20.60 -7.69
CA ASP A 252 9.30 21.87 -8.26
C ASP A 252 8.66 21.55 -9.63
N VAL A 253 7.32 21.55 -9.70
CA VAL A 253 6.60 21.01 -10.84
C VAL A 253 5.66 22.05 -11.44
N GLN A 254 5.78 22.28 -12.75
CA GLN A 254 4.92 23.13 -13.54
C GLN A 254 4.10 22.30 -14.52
N LEU A 255 2.78 22.37 -14.41
CA LEU A 255 1.82 21.60 -15.21
C LEU A 255 1.02 22.55 -16.09
N THR A 256 1.24 22.48 -17.39
CA THR A 256 0.47 23.24 -18.39
C THR A 256 -0.68 22.37 -18.90
N VAL A 257 -1.91 22.80 -18.62
CA VAL A 257 -3.15 22.09 -18.94
C VAL A 257 -4.14 23.03 -19.62
N PRO A 258 -5.27 22.56 -20.22
CA PRO A 258 -6.32 23.44 -20.73
C PRO A 258 -6.75 24.48 -19.70
N GLY A 259 -7.08 25.69 -20.15
CA GLY A 259 -7.31 26.87 -19.30
C GLY A 259 -8.52 26.77 -18.38
N ASP A 260 -9.42 25.85 -18.63
CA ASP A 260 -10.62 25.53 -17.86
C ASP A 260 -10.45 24.33 -16.89
N HIS A 261 -9.31 23.64 -16.96
CA HIS A 261 -9.02 22.55 -16.06
C HIS A 261 -8.66 23.03 -14.65
N ILE A 262 -9.10 22.28 -13.67
CA ILE A 262 -8.68 22.35 -12.27
C ILE A 262 -7.68 21.22 -12.03
N VAL A 263 -6.61 21.50 -11.29
CA VAL A 263 -5.53 20.55 -11.02
C VAL A 263 -5.46 20.25 -9.52
N ALA A 264 -5.55 18.96 -9.17
CA ALA A 264 -5.17 18.40 -7.89
C ALA A 264 -3.77 17.79 -8.01
N SER A 265 -2.88 17.99 -7.04
CA SER A 265 -1.49 17.54 -7.19
C SER A 265 -0.80 17.34 -5.85
N THR A 266 0.19 16.43 -5.84
CA THR A 266 1.20 16.38 -4.78
C THR A 266 1.76 17.78 -4.53
N GLY A 267 1.86 18.19 -3.26
CA GLY A 267 2.47 19.46 -2.87
C GLY A 267 1.51 20.65 -2.78
N VAL A 268 2.06 21.82 -2.66
CA VAL A 268 1.35 23.08 -2.43
C VAL A 268 1.36 23.94 -3.68
N LEU A 269 0.19 24.45 -4.08
CA LEU A 269 0.03 25.40 -5.18
C LEU A 269 0.75 26.72 -4.88
N GLN A 270 1.66 27.15 -5.77
CA GLN A 270 2.51 28.31 -5.61
C GLN A 270 1.96 29.57 -6.28
N ASN A 271 1.12 29.44 -7.31
CA ASN A 271 0.66 30.54 -8.14
C ASN A 271 -0.89 30.63 -8.23
N PRO A 272 -1.61 30.64 -7.11
CA PRO A 272 -3.08 30.67 -7.13
C PRO A 272 -3.65 31.89 -7.85
N ASP A 273 -2.94 33.02 -7.85
CA ASP A 273 -3.38 34.24 -8.53
C ASP A 273 -3.41 34.11 -10.06
N ALA A 274 -2.57 33.27 -10.62
CA ALA A 274 -2.50 33.04 -12.06
C ALA A 274 -3.52 32.01 -12.58
N VAL A 275 -3.97 31.07 -11.73
CA VAL A 275 -4.77 29.93 -12.16
C VAL A 275 -6.20 29.90 -11.61
N LEU A 276 -6.46 30.54 -10.45
CA LEU A 276 -7.77 30.59 -9.80
C LEU A 276 -8.44 31.95 -10.00
N THR A 277 -9.76 31.95 -10.08
CA THR A 277 -10.55 33.18 -10.05
C THR A 277 -10.48 33.86 -8.66
N SER A 278 -10.83 35.15 -8.57
CA SER A 278 -10.89 35.86 -7.29
C SER A 278 -11.82 35.14 -6.31
N ALA A 279 -13.02 34.75 -6.75
CA ALA A 279 -13.99 34.04 -5.93
C ALA A 279 -13.44 32.70 -5.38
N GLN A 280 -12.74 31.92 -6.21
CA GLN A 280 -12.11 30.67 -5.77
C GLN A 280 -11.01 30.91 -4.73
N ARG A 281 -10.19 31.95 -4.90
CA ARG A 281 -9.18 32.32 -3.91
C ARG A 281 -9.80 32.79 -2.58
N ASP A 282 -10.91 33.52 -2.63
CA ASP A 282 -11.62 33.96 -1.42
C ASP A 282 -12.17 32.77 -0.64
N ARG A 283 -12.81 31.83 -1.34
CA ARG A 283 -13.29 30.57 -0.74
C ARG A 283 -12.14 29.74 -0.17
N LEU A 284 -11.00 29.67 -0.87
CA LEU A 284 -9.81 28.94 -0.39
C LEU A 284 -9.24 29.59 0.89
N ARG A 285 -9.24 30.93 0.99
CA ARG A 285 -8.88 31.61 2.24
C ARG A 285 -9.86 31.31 3.37
N GLN A 286 -11.16 31.31 3.10
CA GLN A 286 -12.20 30.94 4.05
C GLN A 286 -12.02 29.49 4.55
N ALA A 287 -11.70 28.56 3.66
CA ALA A 287 -11.53 27.15 3.99
C ALA A 287 -10.43 26.91 5.04
N LYS A 288 -9.37 27.75 5.08
CA LYS A 288 -8.26 27.61 6.02
C LYS A 288 -8.67 27.64 7.50
N THR A 289 -9.75 28.36 7.82
CA THR A 289 -10.22 28.55 9.19
C THR A 289 -11.62 27.97 9.43
N SER A 290 -12.19 27.34 8.42
CA SER A 290 -13.52 26.74 8.50
C SER A 290 -13.47 25.42 9.27
N SER A 291 -14.46 25.17 10.12
CA SER A 291 -14.68 23.87 10.79
C SER A 291 -15.45 22.86 9.93
N LYS A 292 -15.81 23.24 8.70
CA LYS A 292 -16.52 22.40 7.72
C LYS A 292 -15.92 22.61 6.34
N PRO A 293 -16.04 21.63 5.42
CA PRO A 293 -15.62 21.81 4.04
C PRO A 293 -16.27 23.03 3.39
N VAL A 294 -15.48 23.82 2.68
CA VAL A 294 -15.89 24.96 1.86
C VAL A 294 -15.71 24.58 0.41
N ILE A 295 -16.76 24.76 -0.40
CA ILE A 295 -16.68 24.49 -1.84
C ILE A 295 -15.87 25.58 -2.52
N ILE A 296 -14.71 25.23 -3.05
CA ILE A 296 -13.80 26.15 -3.74
C ILE A 296 -14.20 26.32 -5.21
N VAL A 297 -14.46 25.19 -5.91
CA VAL A 297 -15.04 25.14 -7.26
C VAL A 297 -16.40 24.49 -7.14
N THR A 298 -17.45 25.25 -7.43
CA THR A 298 -18.84 24.78 -7.31
C THR A 298 -19.21 23.86 -8.47
N GLN A 299 -20.19 22.98 -8.26
CA GLN A 299 -20.74 22.15 -9.33
C GLN A 299 -21.21 22.99 -10.52
N LYS A 300 -21.84 24.14 -10.27
CA LYS A 300 -22.27 25.06 -11.33
C LYS A 300 -21.11 25.61 -12.17
N GLU A 301 -19.97 25.91 -11.53
CA GLU A 301 -18.75 26.36 -12.21
C GLU A 301 -18.16 25.23 -13.07
N ALA A 302 -18.11 23.99 -12.54
CA ALA A 302 -17.66 22.80 -13.27
C ALA A 302 -18.56 22.49 -14.48
N GLU A 303 -19.89 22.48 -14.29
CA GLU A 303 -20.86 22.26 -15.38
C GLU A 303 -20.83 23.37 -16.44
N ALA A 304 -20.45 24.58 -16.10
CA ALA A 304 -20.24 25.64 -17.08
C ALA A 304 -18.98 25.40 -17.91
N ALA A 305 -17.89 24.93 -17.27
CA ALA A 305 -16.63 24.56 -17.96
C ALA A 305 -16.81 23.33 -18.88
N GLU A 306 -17.65 22.35 -18.48
CA GLU A 306 -17.96 21.17 -19.32
C GLU A 306 -18.58 21.52 -20.67
N LYS A 307 -19.34 22.61 -20.74
CA LYS A 307 -20.11 23.00 -21.94
C LYS A 307 -19.29 23.69 -23.02
N GLN A 308 -18.20 24.32 -22.64
CA GLN A 308 -17.37 25.09 -23.57
C GLN A 308 -15.89 24.94 -23.22
N LYS A 309 -15.19 24.12 -24.02
CA LYS A 309 -13.76 23.87 -23.86
C LYS A 309 -12.96 25.16 -24.09
N ALA A 310 -12.01 25.43 -23.19
CA ALA A 310 -11.09 26.55 -23.35
C ALA A 310 -10.10 26.29 -24.50
N THR A 311 -9.85 27.33 -25.29
CA THR A 311 -8.81 27.31 -26.33
C THR A 311 -7.43 27.73 -25.84
N THR A 312 -7.35 28.21 -24.61
CA THR A 312 -6.13 28.66 -23.93
C THR A 312 -5.62 27.59 -22.96
N THR A 313 -4.41 27.77 -22.46
CA THR A 313 -3.82 26.93 -21.42
C THR A 313 -3.48 27.76 -20.19
N LYS A 314 -3.37 27.10 -19.03
CA LYS A 314 -2.83 27.64 -17.79
C LYS A 314 -1.71 26.76 -17.29
N THR A 315 -0.70 27.36 -16.65
CA THR A 315 0.39 26.64 -16.00
C THR A 315 0.22 26.71 -14.49
N TRP A 316 -0.03 25.56 -13.88
CA TRP A 316 -0.10 25.37 -12.45
C TRP A 316 1.28 25.04 -11.91
N HIS A 317 1.69 25.67 -10.81
CA HIS A 317 3.00 25.49 -10.22
C HIS A 317 2.87 24.92 -8.80
N PHE A 318 3.45 23.74 -8.56
CA PHE A 318 3.41 23.05 -7.28
C PHE A 318 4.81 22.82 -6.74
N LYS A 319 4.94 22.86 -5.41
CA LYS A 319 6.15 22.46 -4.69
C LYS A 319 5.82 21.45 -3.60
N ALA A 320 6.61 20.38 -3.55
CA ALA A 320 6.57 19.38 -2.49
C ALA A 320 7.97 19.20 -1.92
N LYS A 321 8.05 19.02 -0.59
CA LYS A 321 9.32 18.80 0.10
C LYS A 321 9.38 17.42 0.71
N ASN A 322 10.52 16.79 0.54
CA ASN A 322 10.84 15.49 1.13
C ASN A 322 9.76 14.44 0.86
N VAL A 323 9.40 14.29 -0.41
CA VAL A 323 8.48 13.26 -0.93
C VAL A 323 9.23 12.34 -1.88
N ARG A 324 8.71 11.13 -2.07
CA ARG A 324 9.38 10.13 -2.92
C ARG A 324 8.77 9.99 -4.31
N ASP A 325 7.62 10.60 -4.56
CA ASP A 325 6.94 10.57 -5.85
C ASP A 325 6.08 11.82 -6.03
N PHE A 326 5.52 12.00 -7.22
CA PHE A 326 4.66 13.13 -7.56
C PHE A 326 3.56 12.68 -8.52
N ALA A 327 2.30 12.83 -8.12
CA ALA A 327 1.13 12.56 -8.94
C ALA A 327 0.24 13.80 -9.06
N PHE A 328 -0.59 13.83 -10.10
CA PHE A 328 -1.61 14.85 -10.26
C PHE A 328 -2.84 14.32 -10.98
N ALA A 329 -3.96 15.01 -10.78
CA ALA A 329 -5.16 14.79 -11.55
C ALA A 329 -5.67 16.12 -12.11
N THR A 330 -6.33 16.07 -13.27
CA THR A 330 -6.83 17.29 -13.91
C THR A 330 -8.07 17.03 -14.74
N SER A 331 -9.06 17.91 -14.60
CA SER A 331 -10.28 17.90 -15.40
C SER A 331 -10.99 19.24 -15.29
N ARG A 332 -11.78 19.59 -16.31
CA ARG A 332 -12.76 20.71 -16.19
C ARG A 332 -13.99 20.32 -15.39
N LYS A 333 -14.20 19.02 -15.17
CA LYS A 333 -15.33 18.45 -14.43
C LYS A 333 -15.18 18.56 -12.90
N PHE A 334 -14.01 18.95 -12.40
CA PHE A 334 -13.76 18.94 -10.97
C PHE A 334 -14.56 20.01 -10.22
N ILE A 335 -15.39 19.54 -9.30
CA ILE A 335 -15.81 20.22 -8.10
C ILE A 335 -14.64 20.07 -7.12
N TRP A 336 -14.36 21.11 -6.33
CA TRP A 336 -13.29 21.10 -5.36
C TRP A 336 -13.79 21.65 -4.05
N ASP A 337 -13.70 20.89 -2.97
CA ASP A 337 -13.90 21.37 -1.61
C ASP A 337 -12.64 21.25 -0.77
N ALA A 338 -12.55 22.04 0.29
CA ALA A 338 -11.39 22.07 1.17
C ALA A 338 -11.77 22.48 2.59
N GLN A 339 -11.01 21.97 3.56
CA GLN A 339 -11.12 22.34 4.97
C GLN A 339 -9.74 22.42 5.61
N GLY A 340 -9.48 23.51 6.33
CA GLY A 340 -8.32 23.63 7.19
C GLY A 340 -8.43 22.72 8.39
N TYR A 341 -7.32 22.11 8.77
CA TYR A 341 -7.22 21.26 9.94
C TYR A 341 -5.92 21.53 10.69
N LYS A 342 -6.00 21.67 12.01
CA LYS A 342 -4.84 21.88 12.86
C LYS A 342 -4.32 20.56 13.37
N ASN A 343 -3.30 20.04 12.70
CA ASN A 343 -2.70 18.76 13.01
C ASN A 343 -1.51 18.95 13.95
N ALA A 344 -1.62 18.50 15.21
CA ALA A 344 -0.55 18.62 16.22
C ALA A 344 0.09 20.03 16.27
N GLY A 345 -0.71 21.07 16.10
CA GLY A 345 -0.24 22.46 16.08
C GLY A 345 0.19 23.00 14.72
N THR A 346 0.31 22.14 13.70
CA THR A 346 0.65 22.53 12.32
C THR A 346 -0.62 22.69 11.48
N ASP A 347 -0.72 23.78 10.72
CA ASP A 347 -1.85 24.01 9.82
C ASP A 347 -1.70 23.16 8.55
N MET A 348 -2.73 22.41 8.21
CA MET A 348 -2.83 21.68 6.97
C MET A 348 -4.20 21.85 6.29
N MET A 349 -4.28 21.47 5.02
CA MET A 349 -5.53 21.49 4.24
C MET A 349 -5.90 20.06 3.81
N ALA A 350 -7.10 19.63 4.19
CA ALA A 350 -7.76 18.48 3.59
C ALA A 350 -8.58 18.94 2.38
N MET A 351 -8.44 18.27 1.24
CA MET A 351 -9.09 18.69 -0.02
C MET A 351 -9.65 17.49 -0.78
N SER A 352 -10.80 17.69 -1.41
CA SER A 352 -11.43 16.69 -2.25
C SER A 352 -11.74 17.26 -3.64
N TYR A 353 -11.46 16.45 -4.68
CA TYR A 353 -11.72 16.80 -6.08
C TYR A 353 -12.52 15.66 -6.71
N TYR A 354 -13.67 16.00 -7.28
CA TYR A 354 -14.58 15.00 -7.84
C TYR A 354 -15.48 15.60 -8.92
N PRO A 355 -15.91 14.83 -9.93
CA PRO A 355 -16.89 15.27 -10.90
C PRO A 355 -18.31 15.23 -10.29
N LYS A 356 -19.27 15.91 -10.92
CA LYS A 356 -20.68 15.90 -10.49
C LYS A 356 -21.29 14.51 -10.30
N GLU A 357 -20.78 13.52 -11.02
CA GLU A 357 -21.17 12.12 -10.90
C GLU A 357 -20.79 11.51 -9.54
N GLY A 358 -19.88 12.12 -8.79
CA GLY A 358 -19.55 11.76 -7.42
C GLY A 358 -20.52 12.34 -6.37
N ASN A 359 -21.26 13.40 -6.73
CA ASN A 359 -22.18 14.05 -5.80
C ASN A 359 -23.50 13.28 -5.63
N PRO A 360 -24.17 13.45 -4.47
CA PRO A 360 -23.72 14.20 -3.28
C PRO A 360 -22.81 13.40 -2.33
N LEU A 361 -22.53 12.14 -2.63
CA LEU A 361 -21.81 11.23 -1.74
C LEU A 361 -20.39 11.74 -1.39
N TRP A 362 -19.66 12.27 -2.36
CA TRP A 362 -18.32 12.80 -2.20
C TRP A 362 -18.28 14.06 -1.33
N GLU A 363 -19.16 15.01 -1.60
CA GLU A 363 -19.32 16.23 -0.80
C GLU A 363 -19.66 15.93 0.67
N MET A 364 -20.46 14.86 0.91
CA MET A 364 -20.87 14.47 2.25
C MET A 364 -19.75 13.86 3.08
N TYR A 365 -18.80 13.12 2.48
CA TYR A 365 -17.91 12.25 3.26
C TYR A 365 -16.43 12.41 2.98
N SER A 366 -16.00 12.83 1.77
CA SER A 366 -14.60 12.68 1.35
C SER A 366 -13.64 13.48 2.22
N THR A 367 -13.80 14.79 2.34
CA THR A 367 -12.89 15.65 3.13
C THR A 367 -12.93 15.32 4.62
N GLN A 368 -14.08 14.90 5.15
CA GLN A 368 -14.19 14.42 6.53
C GLN A 368 -13.42 13.14 6.76
N ALA A 369 -13.46 12.20 5.79
CA ALA A 369 -12.70 10.95 5.87
C ALA A 369 -11.19 11.18 5.85
N ILE A 370 -10.69 12.18 5.09
CA ILE A 370 -9.28 12.59 5.11
C ILE A 370 -8.86 13.00 6.52
N ILE A 371 -9.61 13.94 7.14
CA ILE A 371 -9.28 14.45 8.48
C ILE A 371 -9.31 13.33 9.51
N HIS A 372 -10.37 12.52 9.49
CA HIS A 372 -10.49 11.37 10.38
C HIS A 372 -9.32 10.40 10.25
N THR A 373 -8.89 10.10 9.02
CA THR A 373 -7.74 9.21 8.78
C THR A 373 -6.49 9.76 9.46
N ILE A 374 -6.19 11.04 9.27
CA ILE A 374 -5.02 11.67 9.87
C ILE A 374 -5.08 11.64 11.39
N GLU A 375 -6.24 11.94 11.99
CA GLU A 375 -6.46 11.86 13.43
C GLU A 375 -6.20 10.45 13.99
N GLN A 376 -6.67 9.41 13.30
CA GLN A 376 -6.49 8.05 13.76
C GLN A 376 -5.07 7.54 13.53
N TYR A 377 -4.48 7.77 12.36
CA TYR A 377 -3.13 7.29 12.06
C TYR A 377 -2.04 7.96 12.90
N ASN A 378 -2.23 9.23 13.31
CA ASN A 378 -1.34 9.89 14.26
C ASN A 378 -1.21 9.14 15.60
N LYS A 379 -2.26 8.45 16.04
CA LYS A 379 -2.24 7.67 17.29
C LYS A 379 -1.29 6.48 17.22
N TYR A 380 -1.25 5.83 16.06
CA TYR A 380 -0.48 4.60 15.84
C TYR A 380 0.90 4.84 15.24
N SER A 381 1.18 6.05 14.72
CA SER A 381 2.41 6.34 13.98
C SER A 381 3.10 7.61 14.50
N PHE A 382 2.93 8.70 13.80
CA PHE A 382 3.48 10.02 14.09
C PHE A 382 2.53 11.10 13.55
N ASP A 383 2.72 12.33 13.99
CA ASP A 383 1.96 13.45 13.46
C ASP A 383 2.23 13.66 11.97
N TYR A 384 1.16 13.75 11.18
CA TYR A 384 1.23 13.92 9.74
C TYR A 384 2.08 15.16 9.37
N PRO A 385 3.18 15.00 8.61
CA PRO A 385 4.14 16.09 8.47
C PRO A 385 3.88 17.01 7.26
N TYR A 386 2.95 16.64 6.36
CA TYR A 386 2.73 17.36 5.13
C TYR A 386 1.63 18.44 5.25
N PRO A 387 1.73 19.53 4.45
CA PRO A 387 0.79 20.65 4.55
C PRO A 387 -0.57 20.41 3.88
N VAL A 388 -0.72 19.35 3.11
CA VAL A 388 -1.97 19.00 2.43
C VAL A 388 -2.19 17.49 2.42
N ALA A 389 -3.46 17.08 2.38
CA ALA A 389 -3.89 15.72 2.09
C ALA A 389 -5.09 15.79 1.14
N ILE A 390 -5.03 15.09 0.03
CA ILE A 390 -5.95 15.25 -1.10
C ILE A 390 -6.55 13.91 -1.49
N SER A 391 -7.87 13.88 -1.67
CA SER A 391 -8.62 12.76 -2.24
C SER A 391 -9.21 13.17 -3.58
N VAL A 392 -8.95 12.40 -4.62
CA VAL A 392 -9.47 12.64 -5.98
C VAL A 392 -10.35 11.49 -6.42
N ASN A 393 -11.52 11.80 -6.96
CA ASN A 393 -12.36 10.80 -7.57
C ASN A 393 -12.02 10.60 -9.05
N GLY A 394 -11.67 9.38 -9.40
CA GLY A 394 -11.35 9.02 -10.77
C GLY A 394 -11.40 7.52 -11.04
N PRO A 395 -10.83 7.08 -12.16
CA PRO A 395 -10.93 5.69 -12.61
C PRO A 395 -10.02 4.71 -11.87
N ALA A 396 -9.01 5.18 -11.15
CA ALA A 396 -8.07 4.32 -10.43
C ALA A 396 -8.72 3.51 -9.30
N GLY A 397 -9.76 4.07 -8.68
CA GLY A 397 -10.59 3.33 -7.71
C GLY A 397 -10.03 3.24 -6.30
N GLY A 398 -8.74 3.13 -6.12
CA GLY A 398 -7.96 3.14 -4.89
C GLY A 398 -6.49 3.13 -5.27
N MET A 399 -5.76 4.22 -4.96
CA MET A 399 -4.33 4.35 -5.23
C MET A 399 -3.73 5.56 -4.51
N GLU A 400 -2.60 5.32 -3.90
CA GLU A 400 -1.89 6.26 -3.07
C GLU A 400 -0.70 6.93 -3.75
N TYR A 401 -0.46 8.20 -3.39
CA TYR A 401 0.76 8.96 -3.69
C TYR A 401 1.02 9.97 -2.57
N PRO A 402 2.24 10.53 -2.45
CA PRO A 402 2.49 11.52 -1.41
C PRO A 402 1.52 12.69 -1.48
N MET A 403 0.79 12.95 -0.41
CA MET A 403 -0.18 14.03 -0.25
C MET A 403 -1.45 13.94 -1.11
N ILE A 404 -1.56 13.01 -2.06
CA ILE A 404 -2.70 12.84 -2.95
C ILE A 404 -3.03 11.37 -3.12
N SER A 405 -4.31 11.03 -3.13
CA SER A 405 -4.79 9.69 -3.42
C SER A 405 -5.92 9.72 -4.45
N PHE A 406 -6.00 8.68 -5.26
CA PHE A 406 -7.07 8.47 -6.23
C PHE A 406 -8.06 7.47 -5.67
N ASN A 407 -9.35 7.78 -5.73
CA ASN A 407 -10.37 7.02 -5.01
C ASN A 407 -11.64 6.82 -5.88
N GLY A 408 -12.31 5.70 -5.70
CA GLY A 408 -13.69 5.40 -6.05
C GLY A 408 -14.49 5.26 -4.74
N PRO A 409 -15.71 4.71 -4.76
CA PRO A 409 -16.66 4.66 -5.85
C PRO A 409 -17.50 5.95 -6.01
N ARG A 410 -18.43 5.93 -6.97
CA ARG A 410 -19.45 6.97 -7.18
C ARG A 410 -20.86 6.43 -6.91
N PRO A 411 -21.85 7.31 -6.69
CA PRO A 411 -23.26 6.95 -6.77
C PRO A 411 -23.62 6.31 -8.11
N ASN A 412 -24.65 5.47 -8.09
CA ASN A 412 -25.21 4.92 -9.32
C ASN A 412 -26.29 5.85 -9.85
N LYS A 413 -26.27 6.13 -11.17
CA LYS A 413 -27.34 6.87 -11.84
C LYS A 413 -28.47 5.89 -12.16
N ASP A 414 -29.64 6.12 -11.58
CA ASP A 414 -30.84 5.37 -11.94
C ASP A 414 -31.17 5.62 -13.42
N LYS A 415 -31.31 4.54 -14.19
CA LYS A 415 -31.52 4.64 -15.64
C LYS A 415 -32.89 5.20 -16.02
N LYS A 416 -33.88 5.14 -15.11
CA LYS A 416 -35.26 5.60 -15.40
C LYS A 416 -35.48 7.01 -14.94
N THR A 417 -35.02 7.35 -13.71
CA THR A 417 -35.24 8.65 -13.11
C THR A 417 -34.09 9.63 -13.35
N GLY A 418 -32.90 9.13 -13.67
CA GLY A 418 -31.67 9.92 -13.75
C GLY A 418 -31.08 10.33 -12.41
N GLU A 419 -31.72 9.94 -11.29
CA GLU A 419 -31.27 10.27 -9.94
C GLU A 419 -30.00 9.52 -9.56
N LEU A 420 -29.12 10.17 -8.80
CA LEU A 420 -27.93 9.57 -8.23
C LEU A 420 -28.27 8.93 -6.87
N THR A 421 -28.09 7.63 -6.77
CA THR A 421 -28.38 6.84 -5.57
C THR A 421 -27.18 5.98 -5.18
N TRP A 422 -27.11 5.59 -3.91
CA TRP A 422 -26.04 4.70 -3.42
C TRP A 422 -26.54 3.76 -2.34
N SER A 423 -25.93 2.58 -2.26
CA SER A 423 -26.13 1.62 -1.20
C SER A 423 -25.26 1.92 0.05
N LYS A 424 -25.58 1.29 1.17
CA LYS A 424 -24.65 1.29 2.34
C LYS A 424 -23.25 0.80 1.94
N ARG A 425 -23.17 -0.25 1.10
CA ARG A 425 -21.89 -0.76 0.59
C ARG A 425 -21.10 0.31 -0.17
N THR A 426 -21.75 1.12 -0.98
CA THR A 426 -21.10 2.22 -1.72
C THR A 426 -20.58 3.30 -0.77
N LYS A 427 -21.38 3.69 0.24
CA LYS A 427 -20.96 4.65 1.27
C LYS A 427 -19.73 4.15 2.04
N TYR A 428 -19.80 2.94 2.59
CA TYR A 428 -18.67 2.37 3.33
C TYR A 428 -17.46 2.08 2.43
N GLY A 429 -17.70 1.72 1.18
CA GLY A 429 -16.64 1.58 0.17
C GLY A 429 -15.89 2.89 -0.07
N LEU A 430 -16.60 4.02 -0.19
CA LEU A 430 -15.97 5.33 -0.35
C LEU A 430 -15.17 5.74 0.89
N ILE A 431 -15.78 5.73 2.06
CA ILE A 431 -15.11 6.14 3.29
C ILE A 431 -13.91 5.21 3.56
N GLY A 432 -14.10 3.91 3.37
CA GLY A 432 -13.07 2.89 3.62
C GLY A 432 -11.87 3.01 2.68
N VAL A 433 -12.08 3.29 1.38
CA VAL A 433 -10.98 3.50 0.45
C VAL A 433 -10.24 4.80 0.74
N ILE A 434 -10.92 5.89 1.09
CA ILE A 434 -10.24 7.13 1.48
C ILE A 434 -9.40 6.94 2.74
N ILE A 435 -9.91 6.22 3.75
CA ILE A 435 -9.12 5.87 4.94
C ILE A 435 -7.88 5.06 4.57
N HIS A 436 -8.00 4.13 3.65
CA HIS A 436 -6.90 3.29 3.17
C HIS A 436 -5.86 4.13 2.43
N GLU A 437 -6.27 4.83 1.38
CA GLU A 437 -5.35 5.55 0.48
C GLU A 437 -4.70 6.79 1.14
N VAL A 438 -5.41 7.50 2.01
CA VAL A 438 -4.81 8.58 2.81
C VAL A 438 -3.88 8.00 3.87
N GLY A 439 -4.21 6.84 4.43
CA GLY A 439 -3.38 6.09 5.39
C GLY A 439 -2.02 5.73 4.82
N HIS A 440 -1.94 5.41 3.55
CA HIS A 440 -0.69 5.13 2.85
C HIS A 440 0.33 6.29 2.87
N ASN A 441 -0.07 7.52 3.18
CA ASN A 441 0.92 8.57 3.45
C ASN A 441 1.87 8.21 4.59
N TYR A 442 1.44 7.36 5.54
CA TYR A 442 2.29 6.87 6.63
C TYR A 442 3.07 5.62 6.20
N TYR A 443 2.41 4.64 5.62
CA TYR A 443 2.92 3.37 5.10
C TYR A 443 2.40 3.18 3.66
N PRO A 444 3.22 3.29 2.59
CA PRO A 444 4.67 3.36 2.55
C PRO A 444 5.25 4.75 2.22
N MET A 445 4.44 5.82 2.06
CA MET A 445 4.94 7.08 1.50
C MET A 445 5.98 7.76 2.40
N ILE A 446 5.87 7.65 3.73
CA ILE A 446 6.84 8.21 4.68
C ILE A 446 7.74 7.12 5.26
N ILE A 447 7.19 5.96 5.64
CA ILE A 447 7.99 4.78 6.02
C ILE A 447 8.25 3.99 4.73
N ASN A 448 9.32 4.34 4.05
CA ASN A 448 9.61 4.01 2.64
C ASN A 448 10.15 2.59 2.45
N SER A 449 9.34 1.55 2.75
CA SER A 449 9.72 0.16 2.52
C SER A 449 9.96 -0.16 1.03
N ASP A 450 10.74 -1.20 0.74
CA ASP A 450 10.95 -1.72 -0.61
C ASP A 450 9.76 -2.58 -1.02
N GLU A 451 8.79 -1.98 -1.64
CA GLU A 451 7.55 -2.62 -2.07
C GLU A 451 7.75 -3.60 -3.23
N ARG A 452 8.78 -3.41 -4.04
CA ARG A 452 9.20 -4.39 -5.08
C ARG A 452 9.53 -5.75 -4.47
N GLN A 453 9.90 -5.79 -3.19
CA GLN A 453 10.21 -7.02 -2.47
C GLN A 453 9.08 -7.42 -1.52
N TRP A 454 8.49 -6.47 -0.76
CA TRP A 454 7.62 -6.76 0.38
C TRP A 454 6.37 -5.89 0.39
N THR A 455 5.40 -6.20 -0.46
CA THR A 455 4.11 -5.47 -0.51
C THR A 455 3.37 -5.45 0.83
N TRP A 456 3.56 -6.46 1.69
CA TRP A 456 2.90 -6.51 2.99
C TRP A 456 3.33 -5.39 3.95
N MET A 457 4.55 -4.82 3.79
CA MET A 457 5.01 -3.69 4.62
C MET A 457 4.32 -2.38 4.27
N ASP A 458 3.78 -2.31 3.08
CA ASP A 458 2.88 -1.29 2.60
C ASP A 458 1.44 -1.64 2.98
N GLU A 459 0.82 -2.56 2.28
CA GLU A 459 -0.59 -2.89 2.32
C GLU A 459 -1.04 -3.53 3.63
N GLY A 460 -0.19 -4.38 4.21
CA GLY A 460 -0.51 -5.10 5.43
C GLY A 460 -0.49 -4.21 6.66
N LEU A 461 0.56 -3.38 6.81
CA LEU A 461 0.65 -2.42 7.91
C LEU A 461 -0.46 -1.38 7.80
N ASN A 462 -0.70 -0.86 6.60
CA ASN A 462 -1.78 0.09 6.34
C ASN A 462 -3.16 -0.52 6.61
N SER A 463 -3.44 -1.74 6.15
CA SER A 463 -4.73 -2.43 6.39
C SER A 463 -5.00 -2.67 7.88
N PHE A 464 -3.97 -2.92 8.69
CA PHE A 464 -4.12 -3.04 10.14
C PHE A 464 -4.58 -1.71 10.76
N VAL A 465 -3.92 -0.58 10.44
CA VAL A 465 -4.30 0.74 10.98
C VAL A 465 -5.63 1.21 10.40
N GLN A 466 -5.90 0.93 9.11
CA GLN A 466 -7.19 1.18 8.47
C GLN A 466 -8.35 0.58 9.27
N MET A 467 -8.23 -0.66 9.70
CA MET A 467 -9.28 -1.32 10.50
C MET A 467 -9.54 -0.57 11.82
N GLN A 468 -8.48 -0.09 12.50
CA GLN A 468 -8.64 0.71 13.70
C GLN A 468 -9.36 2.04 13.41
N ALA A 469 -8.98 2.71 12.32
CA ALA A 469 -9.61 3.96 11.90
C ALA A 469 -11.08 3.77 11.49
N GLN A 470 -11.40 2.69 10.80
CA GLN A 470 -12.77 2.33 10.43
C GLN A 470 -13.67 2.08 11.65
N ASN A 471 -13.18 1.33 12.63
CA ASN A 471 -13.90 1.07 13.89
C ASN A 471 -14.07 2.34 14.73
N ALA A 472 -13.16 3.31 14.60
CA ALA A 472 -13.29 4.62 15.24
C ALA A 472 -14.26 5.57 14.51
N TRP A 473 -14.50 5.36 13.21
CA TRP A 473 -15.49 6.12 12.43
C TRP A 473 -16.92 5.77 12.83
N GLU A 474 -17.22 4.46 12.89
CA GLU A 474 -18.56 3.95 13.24
C GLU A 474 -18.41 2.58 13.91
N GLU A 475 -19.06 2.40 15.06
CA GLU A 475 -19.10 1.11 15.77
C GLU A 475 -19.69 0.00 14.87
N ASN A 476 -19.10 -1.19 14.91
CA ASN A 476 -19.47 -2.33 14.05
C ASN A 476 -19.30 -2.04 12.54
N TRP A 477 -18.29 -1.31 12.17
CA TRP A 477 -17.92 -1.11 10.78
C TRP A 477 -17.84 -2.45 10.03
N PRO A 478 -18.42 -2.56 8.81
CA PRO A 478 -18.37 -3.80 8.04
C PRO A 478 -16.97 -4.01 7.43
N THR A 479 -16.00 -4.35 8.28
CA THR A 479 -14.62 -4.54 7.83
C THR A 479 -14.50 -5.74 6.88
N MET A 480 -13.61 -5.65 5.91
CA MET A 480 -13.29 -6.73 4.97
C MET A 480 -11.93 -7.36 5.23
N ARG A 481 -11.09 -6.76 6.08
CA ARG A 481 -9.70 -7.15 6.34
C ARG A 481 -9.36 -6.92 7.82
N GLY A 482 -8.34 -7.64 8.31
CA GLY A 482 -7.77 -7.45 9.65
C GLY A 482 -8.43 -8.29 10.75
N GLU A 483 -9.69 -8.65 10.64
CA GLU A 483 -10.29 -9.59 11.60
C GLU A 483 -9.84 -11.04 11.33
N PRO A 484 -9.36 -11.77 12.36
CA PRO A 484 -8.84 -13.13 12.18
C PRO A 484 -9.83 -14.11 11.54
N ARG A 485 -11.13 -13.99 11.83
CA ARG A 485 -12.17 -14.86 11.25
C ARG A 485 -12.26 -14.75 9.72
N LEU A 486 -11.91 -13.60 9.15
CA LEU A 486 -12.01 -13.36 7.71
C LEU A 486 -10.89 -14.02 6.91
N ILE A 487 -9.76 -14.37 7.56
CA ILE A 487 -8.62 -15.01 6.89
C ILE A 487 -8.65 -16.55 6.96
N ALA A 488 -9.56 -17.13 7.76
CA ALA A 488 -9.58 -18.57 8.03
C ALA A 488 -9.70 -19.45 6.77
N GLU A 489 -10.47 -19.00 5.78
CA GLU A 489 -10.63 -19.71 4.50
C GLU A 489 -9.34 -19.69 3.67
N TYR A 490 -8.67 -18.53 3.61
CA TYR A 490 -7.37 -18.42 2.96
C TYR A 490 -6.31 -19.30 3.64
N MET A 491 -6.28 -19.36 4.97
CA MET A 491 -5.33 -20.17 5.73
C MET A 491 -5.45 -21.68 5.46
N ARG A 492 -6.59 -22.13 4.92
CA ARG A 492 -6.80 -23.52 4.46
C ARG A 492 -6.55 -23.71 2.95
N SER A 493 -6.34 -22.65 2.23
CA SER A 493 -6.12 -22.69 0.77
C SER A 493 -4.78 -23.36 0.44
N LYS A 494 -4.77 -24.20 -0.60
CA LYS A 494 -3.53 -24.77 -1.16
C LYS A 494 -2.72 -23.79 -2.01
N ASN A 495 -3.33 -22.64 -2.38
CA ASN A 495 -2.72 -21.59 -3.19
C ASN A 495 -2.19 -20.45 -2.30
N GLN A 496 -1.51 -20.80 -1.22
CA GLN A 496 -0.81 -19.86 -0.38
C GLN A 496 0.67 -19.79 -0.77
N VAL A 497 1.26 -18.63 -0.53
CA VAL A 497 2.71 -18.44 -0.46
C VAL A 497 3.02 -17.67 0.83
N PRO A 498 4.25 -17.77 1.37
CA PRO A 498 4.64 -16.96 2.53
C PRO A 498 4.39 -15.46 2.31
N VAL A 499 4.05 -14.73 3.35
CA VAL A 499 3.85 -13.27 3.28
C VAL A 499 5.15 -12.57 2.83
N MET A 500 6.31 -13.15 3.15
CA MET A 500 7.63 -12.69 2.72
C MET A 500 7.92 -12.87 1.23
N THR A 501 7.03 -13.49 0.46
CA THR A 501 7.18 -13.66 -0.98
C THR A 501 7.19 -12.31 -1.69
N ASN A 502 8.07 -12.15 -2.68
CA ASN A 502 8.16 -10.90 -3.44
C ASN A 502 6.86 -10.60 -4.22
N SER A 503 6.64 -9.33 -4.45
CA SER A 503 5.38 -8.77 -4.98
C SER A 503 4.88 -9.40 -6.27
N GLU A 504 5.78 -9.75 -7.18
CA GLU A 504 5.44 -10.33 -8.49
C GLU A 504 5.08 -11.83 -8.45
N SER A 505 5.39 -12.49 -7.33
CA SER A 505 5.16 -13.93 -7.16
C SER A 505 4.01 -14.23 -6.20
N LEU A 506 3.28 -13.22 -5.75
CA LEU A 506 2.13 -13.40 -4.86
C LEU A 506 0.97 -14.09 -5.61
N LEU A 507 0.52 -15.18 -5.05
CA LEU A 507 -0.72 -15.82 -5.42
C LEU A 507 -1.92 -15.17 -4.77
N GLN A 508 -3.01 -15.07 -4.81
CA GLN A 508 -4.07 -14.41 -4.01
C GLN A 508 -3.60 -13.09 -3.35
N PHE A 509 -3.18 -12.14 -4.17
CA PHE A 509 -2.55 -10.87 -3.76
C PHE A 509 -3.27 -10.16 -2.60
N GLY A 510 -4.59 -9.97 -2.67
CA GLY A 510 -5.37 -9.30 -1.62
C GLY A 510 -5.39 -10.05 -0.27
N ASN A 511 -5.29 -11.38 -0.29
CA ASN A 511 -5.20 -12.16 0.95
C ASN A 511 -3.78 -12.14 1.53
N ASN A 512 -2.77 -12.28 0.68
CA ASN A 512 -1.38 -12.37 1.11
C ASN A 512 -0.82 -11.02 1.57
N ALA A 513 -0.95 -9.97 0.77
CA ALA A 513 -0.35 -8.67 1.05
C ALA A 513 -1.15 -7.84 2.08
N TYR A 514 -2.47 -7.96 2.11
CA TYR A 514 -3.38 -7.14 2.93
C TYR A 514 -3.92 -7.91 4.14
N ALA A 515 -4.72 -8.96 3.87
CA ALA A 515 -5.59 -9.54 4.90
C ALA A 515 -4.82 -10.39 5.91
N LYS A 516 -3.87 -11.23 5.47
CA LYS A 516 -3.10 -12.11 6.36
C LYS A 516 -2.19 -11.31 7.31
N PRO A 517 -1.36 -10.36 6.85
CA PRO A 517 -0.53 -9.57 7.76
C PRO A 517 -1.38 -8.68 8.69
N ALA A 518 -2.47 -8.07 8.22
CA ALA A 518 -3.35 -7.30 9.09
C ALA A 518 -4.02 -8.16 10.17
N ALA A 519 -4.46 -9.37 9.84
CA ALA A 519 -5.02 -10.33 10.81
C ALA A 519 -3.95 -10.80 11.81
N ALA A 520 -2.73 -11.06 11.36
CA ALA A 520 -1.61 -11.42 12.22
C ALA A 520 -1.33 -10.30 13.25
N LEU A 521 -1.23 -9.05 12.80
CA LEU A 521 -1.01 -7.91 13.68
C LEU A 521 -2.16 -7.70 14.67
N THR A 522 -3.40 -7.96 14.24
CA THR A 522 -4.57 -7.93 15.14
C THR A 522 -4.46 -9.01 16.24
N ILE A 523 -4.08 -10.24 15.89
CA ILE A 523 -3.85 -11.30 16.88
C ILE A 523 -2.70 -10.92 17.82
N LEU A 524 -1.62 -10.40 17.29
CA LEU A 524 -0.48 -9.97 18.09
C LEU A 524 -0.89 -8.88 19.10
N ARG A 525 -1.71 -7.91 18.65
CA ARG A 525 -2.23 -6.83 19.49
C ARG A 525 -3.23 -7.28 20.52
N GLU A 526 -4.23 -8.08 20.13
CA GLU A 526 -5.36 -8.40 20.99
C GLU A 526 -5.10 -9.59 21.93
N THR A 527 -4.19 -10.51 21.54
CA THR A 527 -4.03 -11.80 22.20
C THR A 527 -2.62 -12.00 22.78
N VAL A 528 -1.57 -11.63 22.04
CA VAL A 528 -0.19 -11.98 22.44
C VAL A 528 0.43 -10.91 23.33
N LEU A 529 0.50 -9.65 22.85
CA LEU A 529 1.13 -8.54 23.58
C LEU A 529 0.15 -7.74 24.46
N GLY A 530 -1.12 -7.68 24.06
CA GLY A 530 -2.07 -6.72 24.60
C GLY A 530 -1.93 -5.35 23.90
N ARG A 531 -3.03 -4.56 23.94
CA ARG A 531 -3.16 -3.31 23.16
C ARG A 531 -2.09 -2.29 23.51
N GLU A 532 -1.88 -2.02 24.77
CA GLU A 532 -0.96 -0.95 25.20
C GLU A 532 0.48 -1.21 24.75
N LEU A 533 0.97 -2.43 24.96
CA LEU A 533 2.34 -2.80 24.61
C LEU A 533 2.55 -2.88 23.10
N PHE A 534 1.58 -3.46 22.39
CA PHE A 534 1.62 -3.51 20.92
C PHE A 534 1.59 -2.10 20.32
N ASP A 535 0.66 -1.25 20.74
CA ASP A 535 0.49 0.10 20.20
C ASP A 535 1.76 0.96 20.47
N PHE A 536 2.40 0.79 21.62
CA PHE A 536 3.70 1.39 21.91
C PHE A 536 4.79 0.90 20.95
N ALA A 537 4.96 -0.41 20.80
CA ALA A 537 6.01 -0.97 19.94
C ALA A 537 5.79 -0.62 18.45
N PHE A 538 4.55 -0.65 17.97
CA PHE A 538 4.20 -0.28 16.62
C PHE A 538 4.47 1.21 16.33
N LYS A 539 4.19 2.08 17.30
CA LYS A 539 4.51 3.51 17.22
C LYS A 539 6.02 3.76 17.24
N GLU A 540 6.79 3.02 18.04
CA GLU A 540 8.27 3.05 18.03
C GLU A 540 8.84 2.71 16.65
N TYR A 541 8.31 1.67 15.99
CA TYR A 541 8.70 1.35 14.61
C TYR A 541 8.47 2.54 13.68
N ALA A 542 7.28 3.14 13.75
CA ALA A 542 6.95 4.29 12.92
C ALA A 542 7.88 5.49 13.16
N GLN A 543 8.22 5.77 14.42
CA GLN A 543 9.12 6.87 14.79
C GLN A 543 10.57 6.60 14.35
N ARG A 544 11.09 5.39 14.55
CA ARG A 544 12.45 5.00 14.16
C ARG A 544 12.67 5.11 12.64
N TRP A 545 11.64 4.76 11.86
CA TRP A 545 11.73 4.65 10.40
C TRP A 545 11.02 5.77 9.62
N LYS A 546 10.54 6.79 10.28
CA LYS A 546 9.99 7.99 9.64
C LYS A 546 11.01 8.59 8.67
N PHE A 547 10.61 8.75 7.40
CA PHE A 547 11.46 9.19 6.28
C PHE A 547 12.71 8.32 6.04
N LYS A 548 12.62 7.04 6.31
CA LYS A 548 13.69 6.07 6.08
C LYS A 548 13.13 4.81 5.41
N ARG A 549 14.06 3.91 5.03
CA ARG A 549 13.72 2.66 4.34
C ARG A 549 13.95 1.45 5.25
N PRO A 550 12.93 0.96 5.96
CA PRO A 550 13.01 -0.27 6.74
C PRO A 550 12.92 -1.51 5.84
N THR A 551 13.36 -2.62 6.42
CA THR A 551 13.15 -3.98 5.92
C THR A 551 12.26 -4.75 6.90
N PRO A 552 11.75 -5.96 6.53
CA PRO A 552 11.03 -6.81 7.47
C PRO A 552 11.79 -7.08 8.78
N SER A 553 13.10 -7.31 8.71
CA SER A 553 13.91 -7.54 9.90
C SER A 553 13.95 -6.34 10.84
N ASP A 554 13.92 -5.12 10.30
CA ASP A 554 13.86 -3.91 11.12
C ASP A 554 12.51 -3.79 11.83
N PHE A 555 11.42 -4.18 11.18
CA PHE A 555 10.10 -4.22 11.80
C PHE A 555 10.04 -5.26 12.92
N PHE A 556 10.44 -6.51 12.64
CA PHE A 556 10.38 -7.59 13.62
C PHE A 556 11.22 -7.27 14.85
N ARG A 557 12.48 -6.88 14.66
CA ARG A 557 13.38 -6.49 15.75
C ARG A 557 12.87 -5.28 16.54
N THR A 558 12.28 -4.29 15.88
CA THR A 558 11.72 -3.15 16.61
C THR A 558 10.55 -3.57 17.49
N MET A 559 9.67 -4.44 16.99
CA MET A 559 8.55 -4.94 17.78
C MET A 559 9.03 -5.73 19.01
N GLU A 560 10.06 -6.54 18.87
CA GLU A 560 10.66 -7.30 19.97
C GLU A 560 11.42 -6.42 20.97
N ASP A 561 12.27 -5.51 20.46
CA ASP A 561 13.04 -4.58 21.29
C ASP A 561 12.12 -3.68 22.15
N ALA A 562 11.11 -3.10 21.51
CA ALA A 562 10.17 -2.19 22.17
C ALA A 562 9.20 -2.91 23.12
N SER A 563 8.80 -4.15 22.81
CA SER A 563 7.92 -4.94 23.68
C SER A 563 8.66 -5.74 24.75
N GLY A 564 9.97 -5.95 24.59
CA GLY A 564 10.77 -6.83 25.46
C GLY A 564 10.33 -8.30 25.37
N THR A 565 9.69 -8.71 24.26
CA THR A 565 9.10 -10.05 24.10
C THR A 565 9.71 -10.73 22.89
N ASP A 566 10.14 -11.99 23.04
CA ASP A 566 10.57 -12.84 21.95
C ASP A 566 9.34 -13.24 21.10
N LEU A 567 9.33 -12.81 19.84
CA LEU A 567 8.26 -13.05 18.87
C LEU A 567 8.73 -13.84 17.65
N ASP A 568 9.94 -14.40 17.66
CA ASP A 568 10.50 -15.17 16.55
C ASP A 568 9.57 -16.26 16.05
N TRP A 569 8.96 -17.00 16.98
CA TRP A 569 7.96 -18.04 16.68
C TRP A 569 6.73 -17.48 15.93
N PHE A 570 6.30 -16.27 16.29
CA PHE A 570 5.14 -15.62 15.68
C PHE A 570 5.46 -15.15 14.25
N TRP A 571 6.57 -14.43 14.08
CA TRP A 571 7.00 -13.95 12.77
C TRP A 571 7.24 -15.11 11.81
N ARG A 572 7.92 -16.16 12.27
CA ARG A 572 8.16 -17.35 11.48
C ARG A 572 6.86 -18.00 11.00
N GLY A 573 5.93 -18.26 11.90
CA GLY A 573 4.67 -18.91 11.56
C GLY A 573 3.78 -18.08 10.64
N TRP A 574 3.65 -16.78 10.89
CA TRP A 574 2.75 -15.93 10.13
C TRP A 574 3.32 -15.40 8.83
N PHE A 575 4.60 -15.08 8.78
CA PHE A 575 5.23 -14.38 7.64
C PHE A 575 6.09 -15.26 6.77
N TYR A 576 6.82 -16.23 7.34
CA TYR A 576 7.80 -17.05 6.60
C TYR A 576 7.26 -18.40 6.15
N THR A 577 6.15 -18.89 6.73
CA THR A 577 5.58 -20.18 6.37
C THR A 577 4.12 -20.06 5.94
N THR A 578 3.59 -21.16 5.40
CA THR A 578 2.17 -21.33 5.07
C THR A 578 1.50 -22.36 5.99
N ASP A 579 2.11 -22.66 7.12
CA ASP A 579 1.59 -23.59 8.09
C ASP A 579 0.22 -23.14 8.61
N ALA A 580 -0.67 -24.08 8.83
CA ALA A 580 -1.96 -23.88 9.46
C ALA A 580 -2.06 -24.74 10.72
N VAL A 581 -2.71 -24.20 11.74
CA VAL A 581 -3.03 -24.97 12.96
C VAL A 581 -4.40 -25.60 12.75
N ASP A 582 -4.46 -26.92 12.87
CA ASP A 582 -5.69 -27.69 12.91
C ASP A 582 -5.85 -28.30 14.30
N VAL A 583 -6.93 -27.98 14.98
CA VAL A 583 -7.19 -28.43 16.34
C VAL A 583 -8.46 -29.28 16.35
N SER A 584 -8.33 -30.51 16.78
CA SER A 584 -9.48 -31.43 16.98
C SER A 584 -9.69 -31.73 18.44
N VAL A 585 -10.93 -32.03 18.81
CA VAL A 585 -11.27 -32.59 20.10
C VAL A 585 -11.34 -34.11 19.94
N ASP A 586 -10.25 -34.80 20.26
CA ASP A 586 -10.14 -36.25 20.09
C ASP A 586 -10.87 -37.04 21.22
N GLY A 587 -11.20 -36.35 22.30
CA GLY A 587 -11.94 -36.96 23.40
C GLY A 587 -12.23 -36.01 24.55
N ILE A 588 -13.24 -36.29 25.29
CA ILE A 588 -13.59 -35.61 26.53
C ILE A 588 -13.53 -36.62 27.66
N THR A 589 -12.75 -36.35 28.69
CA THR A 589 -12.67 -37.17 29.87
C THR A 589 -13.26 -36.42 31.05
N GLU A 590 -14.31 -36.96 31.62
CA GLU A 590 -14.92 -36.42 32.84
C GLU A 590 -14.20 -36.98 34.07
N TYR A 591 -13.77 -36.10 34.94
CA TYR A 591 -13.15 -36.47 36.21
C TYR A 591 -14.07 -36.09 37.37
N SER A 592 -14.41 -37.05 38.19
CA SER A 592 -15.07 -36.77 39.48
C SER A 592 -14.03 -36.74 40.59
N VAL A 593 -14.11 -35.70 41.43
CA VAL A 593 -13.19 -35.54 42.57
C VAL A 593 -13.81 -36.23 43.78
N GLY A 594 -13.19 -37.32 44.23
CA GLY A 594 -13.58 -37.98 45.46
C GLY A 594 -12.89 -37.31 46.67
N THR A 595 -13.67 -36.88 47.63
CA THR A 595 -13.18 -36.21 48.85
C THR A 595 -12.68 -37.18 49.89
N LYS A 596 -12.99 -38.48 49.75
CA LYS A 596 -12.82 -39.54 50.77
C LYS A 596 -13.57 -39.25 52.10
N ASN A 597 -14.38 -38.20 52.13
CA ASN A 597 -15.26 -37.91 53.27
C ASN A 597 -16.64 -38.48 52.98
N PRO A 598 -17.10 -39.50 53.75
CA PRO A 598 -18.37 -40.19 53.49
C PRO A 598 -19.61 -39.29 53.51
N GLU A 599 -19.58 -38.23 54.31
CA GLU A 599 -20.70 -37.28 54.40
C GLU A 599 -20.76 -36.35 53.16
N ILE A 600 -19.66 -35.91 52.72
CA ILE A 600 -19.56 -35.08 51.50
C ILE A 600 -19.92 -35.92 50.26
N GLU A 601 -19.40 -37.13 50.16
CA GLU A 601 -19.72 -38.07 49.08
C GLU A 601 -21.23 -38.43 49.04
N LYS A 602 -21.86 -38.59 50.21
CA LYS A 602 -23.27 -38.82 50.31
C LYS A 602 -24.10 -37.59 49.89
N ALA A 603 -23.69 -36.41 50.30
CA ALA A 603 -24.31 -35.14 49.88
C ALA A 603 -24.23 -34.92 48.39
N TRP A 604 -23.05 -35.16 47.78
CA TRP A 604 -22.87 -35.08 46.33
C TRP A 604 -23.73 -36.07 45.55
N LYS A 605 -23.77 -37.31 45.98
CA LYS A 605 -24.64 -38.33 45.36
C LYS A 605 -26.11 -37.93 45.41
N LYS A 606 -26.52 -37.26 46.48
CA LYS A 606 -27.87 -36.76 46.63
C LYS A 606 -28.14 -35.59 45.68
N ALA A 607 -27.22 -34.58 45.65
CA ALA A 607 -27.33 -33.43 44.77
C ALA A 607 -27.37 -33.82 43.29
N GLN A 608 -26.52 -34.77 42.86
CA GLN A 608 -26.57 -35.33 41.51
C GLN A 608 -27.89 -35.99 41.16
N LYS A 609 -28.49 -36.71 42.12
CA LYS A 609 -29.78 -37.40 41.96
C LYS A 609 -30.93 -36.39 41.84
N ASP A 610 -30.81 -35.29 42.56
CA ASP A 610 -31.82 -34.22 42.61
C ASP A 610 -31.60 -33.15 41.47
N GLY A 611 -30.55 -33.32 40.59
CA GLY A 611 -30.29 -32.45 39.46
C GLY A 611 -29.70 -31.07 39.81
N GLU A 612 -29.18 -30.89 41.03
CA GLU A 612 -28.55 -29.65 41.45
C GLU A 612 -27.12 -29.50 40.87
N PRO A 613 -26.69 -28.29 40.44
CA PRO A 613 -25.34 -28.06 39.98
C PRO A 613 -24.32 -28.26 41.11
N ILE A 614 -23.25 -29.01 40.83
CA ILE A 614 -22.19 -29.28 41.79
C ILE A 614 -21.32 -28.02 41.98
N SER A 615 -21.33 -27.44 43.19
CA SER A 615 -20.42 -26.36 43.54
C SER A 615 -19.01 -26.90 43.82
N VAL A 616 -17.98 -26.38 43.10
CA VAL A 616 -16.58 -26.80 43.18
C VAL A 616 -15.85 -26.16 44.38
N SER A 617 -16.51 -25.42 45.23
CA SER A 617 -15.92 -24.75 46.40
C SER A 617 -16.00 -25.61 47.66
N ALA A 618 -15.16 -26.64 47.77
CA ALA A 618 -14.92 -27.33 49.02
C ALA A 618 -13.43 -27.27 49.41
N PRO A 619 -13.06 -26.87 50.63
CA PRO A 619 -11.65 -26.80 51.06
C PRO A 619 -11.10 -28.21 51.28
N SER A 620 -9.86 -28.40 50.80
CA SER A 620 -8.98 -29.56 51.04
C SER A 620 -9.54 -30.96 50.69
N ALA A 621 -9.59 -31.29 49.41
CA ALA A 621 -9.81 -32.67 48.95
C ALA A 621 -8.51 -33.31 48.46
N THR A 622 -8.21 -34.48 49.01
CA THR A 622 -7.22 -35.39 48.42
C THR A 622 -7.75 -35.93 47.09
N ARG A 623 -7.04 -35.67 45.98
CA ARG A 623 -7.45 -36.06 44.62
C ARG A 623 -7.49 -37.59 44.45
N ALA A 624 -8.64 -38.14 44.18
CA ALA A 624 -8.78 -39.43 43.52
C ALA A 624 -9.57 -39.19 42.22
N CYS A 625 -8.91 -39.24 41.07
CA CYS A 625 -9.56 -39.11 39.78
C CYS A 625 -10.01 -40.46 39.26
N ARG A 626 -11.29 -40.62 38.90
CA ARG A 626 -11.77 -41.71 38.05
C ARG A 626 -12.04 -41.11 36.66
N ALA A 627 -11.40 -41.68 35.66
CA ALA A 627 -11.68 -41.36 34.27
C ALA A 627 -12.87 -42.20 33.76
N ALA A 628 -13.86 -41.53 33.19
CA ALA A 628 -14.90 -42.18 32.39
C ALA A 628 -14.72 -41.69 30.94
N SER A 629 -14.43 -42.58 30.02
CA SER A 629 -14.34 -42.26 28.58
C SER A 629 -15.75 -42.31 27.97
N ILE A 630 -16.12 -41.23 27.26
CA ILE A 630 -17.30 -41.19 26.41
C ILE A 630 -16.88 -41.73 25.03
N PRO A 631 -17.51 -42.78 24.48
CA PRO A 631 -17.19 -43.28 23.16
C PRO A 631 -17.54 -42.24 22.10
N SER A 632 -16.61 -41.99 21.15
CA SER A 632 -16.88 -41.22 19.94
C SER A 632 -18.06 -41.86 19.19
N ARG A 633 -19.04 -41.08 18.80
CA ARG A 633 -19.98 -41.48 17.76
C ARG A 633 -19.31 -41.18 16.40
N ASP A 634 -19.15 -42.23 15.61
CA ASP A 634 -18.78 -42.17 14.21
C ASP A 634 -19.76 -41.29 13.41
#